data_25c65f0dce0dc9cba22360259e17e491
#
_entry.id   25c65f0dce0dc9cba22360259e17e491
#
_cell.length_a   1.000
_cell.length_b   1.000
_cell.length_c   1.000
_cell.angle_alpha   90.00
_cell.angle_beta   90.00
_cell.angle_gamma   90.00
#
_symmetry.space_group_name_H-M   'P 1'
#
loop_
_entity.id
_entity.type
_entity.pdbx_description
1 polymer ?
#
loop_
_entity_poly.entity_id
_entity_poly.type
_entity_poly.pdbx_seq_one_letter_code
_entity_poly.pdbx_strand_id
1 'polypeptide(L)'
;MRSHLLNDTTAERYRGSVTEGVERVAARLATASRPFTGITADALAPRVGAVDLDEPLHDTLAALDELDELYLRDAVHLHHPRHLAHLHSPVVIPALVGEAVLSAVNSSLDTWDRSAGATLIERRVVDWTAARIGLGRDADGVFTGGGAESDLHALLLAREAAGDRDPATLRVFTSEAARPGIRGAARVLGLGEDAVVSLPTDRNKRLQTVALAHALERCRREGLSPMAVVATAGTADFGSIDPLPEIAKLCARYGTWLHIDAAYGCGLLASRRYRHLIDGIEHADSVTVDFHKSFFQPVSSSALLVRDRATLSCATHRTTYRERVPDQADKSLRTTRRFDALKLWMTLRVMGADAVGDLFDEVCALATEGWHHLVADPRFDVVVEPQLSTLVFRCVPAAICAPATIDRANLYARKALFAAGDAVVAGAKVGDRQYLKFTLLNPETTLADITAVLDLIAGHVEQYLAERGEHLDRAC
;
A
#
# COMPACT_ATOMS: atom_id res chain seq x y z
N MET A 1 -14.79 -23.82 29.51
CA MET A 1 -13.51 -23.22 29.06
C MET A 1 -12.80 -24.04 27.98
N ARG A 2 -12.41 -25.33 28.20
CA ARG A 2 -11.67 -26.11 27.18
C ARG A 2 -12.41 -26.33 25.87
N SER A 3 -13.76 -26.27 25.87
CA SER A 3 -14.61 -26.35 24.67
C SER A 3 -14.44 -25.19 23.67
N HIS A 4 -13.70 -24.13 24.02
CA HIS A 4 -13.35 -23.03 23.13
C HIS A 4 -11.95 -23.16 22.50
N LEU A 5 -11.17 -24.19 22.89
CA LEU A 5 -9.91 -24.49 22.24
C LEU A 5 -10.14 -25.34 21.00
N LEU A 6 -9.56 -24.94 19.86
CA LEU A 6 -9.64 -25.72 18.63
C LEU A 6 -8.85 -27.02 18.75
N ASN A 7 -9.54 -28.15 18.63
CA ASN A 7 -8.98 -29.51 18.62
C ASN A 7 -9.94 -30.48 17.91
N ASP A 8 -9.64 -31.77 17.92
CA ASP A 8 -10.43 -32.84 17.27
C ASP A 8 -11.88 -32.89 17.76
N THR A 9 -12.11 -32.65 19.05
CA THR A 9 -13.45 -32.72 19.65
C THR A 9 -14.29 -31.45 19.45
N THR A 10 -13.67 -30.35 19.05
CA THR A 10 -14.30 -29.02 18.88
C THR A 10 -14.34 -28.55 17.44
N ALA A 11 -13.89 -29.36 16.48
CA ALA A 11 -13.82 -29.01 15.07
C ALA A 11 -15.18 -28.56 14.47
N GLU A 12 -16.29 -29.27 14.85
CA GLU A 12 -17.63 -28.90 14.41
C GLU A 12 -18.12 -27.58 14.98
N ARG A 13 -17.77 -27.26 16.22
CA ARG A 13 -18.05 -25.96 16.84
C ARG A 13 -17.31 -24.86 16.11
N TYR A 14 -16.02 -25.08 15.81
CA TYR A 14 -15.20 -24.15 15.02
C TYR A 14 -15.87 -23.87 13.68
N ARG A 15 -16.22 -24.92 12.94
CA ARG A 15 -16.89 -24.80 11.63
C ARG A 15 -18.17 -23.96 11.74
N GLY A 16 -19.06 -24.27 12.67
CA GLY A 16 -20.33 -23.55 12.86
C GLY A 16 -20.10 -22.07 13.21
N SER A 17 -19.22 -21.78 14.16
CA SER A 17 -18.96 -20.40 14.60
C SER A 17 -18.34 -19.53 13.48
N VAL A 18 -17.41 -20.08 12.70
CA VAL A 18 -16.79 -19.36 11.58
C VAL A 18 -17.78 -19.15 10.44
N THR A 19 -18.61 -20.16 10.14
CA THR A 19 -19.67 -20.06 9.12
C THR A 19 -20.63 -18.93 9.47
N GLU A 20 -21.11 -18.83 10.71
CA GLU A 20 -21.99 -17.74 11.16
C GLU A 20 -21.34 -16.36 10.95
N GLY A 21 -20.05 -16.21 11.31
CA GLY A 21 -19.32 -14.97 11.06
C GLY A 21 -19.23 -14.61 9.57
N VAL A 22 -18.98 -15.60 8.71
CA VAL A 22 -18.94 -15.42 7.24
C VAL A 22 -20.30 -15.02 6.70
N GLU A 23 -21.39 -15.65 7.17
CA GLU A 23 -22.77 -15.34 6.75
C GLU A 23 -23.14 -13.89 7.09
N ARG A 24 -22.77 -13.40 8.28
CA ARG A 24 -22.99 -12.00 8.67
C ARG A 24 -22.23 -11.01 7.77
N VAL A 25 -20.97 -11.28 7.50
CA VAL A 25 -20.19 -10.46 6.55
C VAL A 25 -20.84 -10.48 5.18
N ALA A 26 -21.22 -11.64 4.65
CA ALA A 26 -21.87 -11.79 3.35
C ALA A 26 -23.18 -11.00 3.28
N ALA A 27 -24.02 -11.07 4.33
CA ALA A 27 -25.26 -10.32 4.40
C ALA A 27 -25.04 -8.80 4.40
N ARG A 28 -24.01 -8.31 5.11
CA ARG A 28 -23.64 -6.88 5.10
C ARG A 28 -23.14 -6.44 3.73
N LEU A 29 -22.27 -7.22 3.09
CA LEU A 29 -21.77 -6.93 1.74
C LEU A 29 -22.93 -6.87 0.71
N ALA A 30 -23.88 -7.81 0.77
CA ALA A 30 -25.02 -7.86 -0.14
C ALA A 30 -25.99 -6.69 0.00
N THR A 31 -26.03 -6.03 1.16
CA THR A 31 -26.95 -4.91 1.45
C THR A 31 -26.29 -3.54 1.49
N ALA A 32 -24.96 -3.47 1.30
CA ALA A 32 -24.21 -2.22 1.32
C ALA A 32 -24.54 -1.35 0.11
N SER A 33 -25.37 -0.34 0.29
CA SER A 33 -25.77 0.61 -0.76
C SER A 33 -24.86 1.85 -0.84
N ARG A 34 -23.94 2.00 0.13
CA ARG A 34 -22.99 3.12 0.26
C ARG A 34 -21.63 2.61 0.70
N PRO A 35 -20.54 3.29 0.33
CA PRO A 35 -19.18 2.89 0.75
C PRO A 35 -18.94 3.09 2.26
N PHE A 36 -19.76 3.90 2.92
CA PHE A 36 -19.65 4.20 4.35
C PHE A 36 -20.97 4.74 4.89
N THR A 37 -21.24 4.57 6.18
CA THR A 37 -22.48 5.07 6.82
C THR A 37 -22.41 6.54 7.20
N GLY A 38 -21.21 7.15 7.24
CA GLY A 38 -21.00 8.52 7.71
C GLY A 38 -20.89 8.63 9.23
N ILE A 39 -20.84 7.52 9.97
CA ILE A 39 -20.71 7.55 11.43
C ILE A 39 -19.46 8.32 11.87
N THR A 40 -19.59 9.15 12.89
CA THR A 40 -18.46 9.89 13.45
C THR A 40 -17.79 9.12 14.59
N ALA A 41 -16.51 9.41 14.83
CA ALA A 41 -15.80 8.84 15.98
C ALA A 41 -16.50 9.18 17.31
N ASP A 42 -17.02 10.41 17.46
CA ASP A 42 -17.73 10.84 18.65
C ASP A 42 -19.04 10.07 18.90
N ALA A 43 -19.69 9.61 17.83
CA ALA A 43 -20.91 8.79 17.94
C ALA A 43 -20.58 7.33 18.25
N LEU A 44 -19.46 6.79 17.77
CA LEU A 44 -19.09 5.39 17.95
C LEU A 44 -18.28 5.14 19.23
N ALA A 45 -17.38 6.06 19.61
CA ALA A 45 -16.47 5.86 20.74
C ALA A 45 -17.18 5.57 22.08
N PRO A 46 -18.31 6.23 22.46
CA PRO A 46 -19.03 5.89 23.69
C PRO A 46 -19.59 4.46 23.69
N ARG A 47 -20.01 3.97 22.53
CA ARG A 47 -20.58 2.61 22.39
C ARG A 47 -19.49 1.55 22.58
N VAL A 48 -18.32 1.73 21.93
CA VAL A 48 -17.17 0.85 22.11
C VAL A 48 -16.63 0.95 23.54
N GLY A 49 -16.57 2.16 24.11
CA GLY A 49 -16.09 2.38 25.48
C GLY A 49 -17.02 1.86 26.60
N ALA A 50 -18.30 1.56 26.26
CA ALA A 50 -19.24 0.96 27.22
C ALA A 50 -19.10 -0.58 27.33
N VAL A 51 -18.31 -1.23 26.45
CA VAL A 51 -18.08 -2.66 26.50
C VAL A 51 -17.14 -3.01 27.66
N ASP A 52 -17.62 -3.82 28.60
CA ASP A 52 -16.79 -4.38 29.66
C ASP A 52 -16.17 -5.70 29.18
N LEU A 53 -14.86 -5.69 28.95
CA LEU A 53 -14.12 -6.87 28.47
C LEU A 53 -13.92 -7.95 29.55
N ASP A 54 -14.14 -7.62 30.83
CA ASP A 54 -14.07 -8.57 31.94
C ASP A 54 -15.42 -9.29 32.17
N GLU A 55 -16.51 -8.80 31.56
CA GLU A 55 -17.83 -9.43 31.59
C GLU A 55 -18.14 -10.17 30.24
N PRO A 56 -17.84 -11.46 30.12
CA PRO A 56 -18.01 -12.18 28.87
C PRO A 56 -19.50 -12.47 28.56
N LEU A 57 -19.86 -12.40 27.29
CA LEU A 57 -21.20 -12.72 26.81
C LEU A 57 -21.53 -14.23 26.83
N HIS A 58 -20.52 -15.09 26.98
CA HIS A 58 -20.60 -16.56 27.03
C HIS A 58 -21.22 -17.22 25.79
N ASP A 59 -21.66 -16.46 24.79
CA ASP A 59 -22.27 -16.90 23.55
C ASP A 59 -21.62 -16.26 22.33
N THR A 60 -21.24 -17.09 21.33
CA THR A 60 -20.63 -16.60 20.08
C THR A 60 -21.60 -15.75 19.25
N LEU A 61 -22.89 -16.10 19.25
CA LEU A 61 -23.89 -15.33 18.48
C LEU A 61 -24.09 -13.96 19.10
N ALA A 62 -24.20 -13.86 20.43
CA ALA A 62 -24.30 -12.57 21.13
C ALA A 62 -23.05 -11.70 20.87
N ALA A 63 -21.83 -12.29 20.86
CA ALA A 63 -20.63 -11.56 20.53
C ALA A 63 -20.58 -11.11 19.07
N LEU A 64 -21.12 -11.88 18.14
CA LEU A 64 -21.26 -11.48 16.74
C LEU A 64 -22.33 -10.40 16.56
N ASP A 65 -23.41 -10.38 17.35
CA ASP A 65 -24.40 -9.30 17.35
C ASP A 65 -23.78 -7.98 17.82
N GLU A 66 -23.00 -8.01 18.91
CA GLU A 66 -22.25 -6.87 19.38
C GLU A 66 -21.25 -6.37 18.33
N LEU A 67 -20.47 -7.30 17.72
CA LEU A 67 -19.51 -6.96 16.67
C LEU A 67 -20.20 -6.35 15.44
N ASP A 68 -21.38 -6.82 15.08
CA ASP A 68 -22.16 -6.26 13.98
C ASP A 68 -22.54 -4.81 14.27
N GLU A 69 -22.96 -4.49 15.49
CA GLU A 69 -23.31 -3.12 15.90
C GLU A 69 -22.12 -2.19 16.03
N LEU A 70 -20.95 -2.68 16.47
CA LEU A 70 -19.79 -1.85 16.75
C LEU A 70 -18.84 -1.73 15.56
N TYR A 71 -18.90 -2.66 14.58
CA TYR A 71 -17.94 -2.71 13.50
C TYR A 71 -18.58 -2.96 12.12
N LEU A 72 -19.28 -4.10 11.91
CA LEU A 72 -19.68 -4.52 10.56
C LEU A 72 -20.68 -3.55 9.92
N ARG A 73 -21.65 -3.05 10.69
CA ARG A 73 -22.65 -2.10 10.21
C ARG A 73 -22.04 -0.80 9.69
N ASP A 74 -21.01 -0.32 10.37
CA ASP A 74 -20.38 0.97 10.10
C ASP A 74 -19.00 0.81 9.44
N ALA A 75 -18.67 -0.38 8.92
CA ALA A 75 -17.44 -0.63 8.20
C ALA A 75 -17.37 0.17 6.89
N VAL A 76 -16.14 0.55 6.51
CA VAL A 76 -15.89 1.11 5.18
C VAL A 76 -15.85 -0.02 4.16
N HIS A 77 -16.75 0.03 3.18
CA HIS A 77 -16.92 -1.02 2.19
C HIS A 77 -15.97 -0.81 0.99
N LEU A 78 -14.81 -1.45 1.04
CA LEU A 78 -13.77 -1.34 0.00
C LEU A 78 -14.23 -1.88 -1.37
N HIS A 79 -15.20 -2.81 -1.37
CA HIS A 79 -15.79 -3.39 -2.58
C HIS A 79 -16.80 -2.47 -3.27
N HIS A 80 -17.23 -1.38 -2.61
CA HIS A 80 -18.21 -0.46 -3.19
C HIS A 80 -17.57 0.38 -4.31
N PRO A 81 -18.22 0.52 -5.51
CA PRO A 81 -17.63 1.24 -6.66
C PRO A 81 -17.24 2.68 -6.39
N ARG A 82 -17.88 3.36 -5.41
CA ARG A 82 -17.56 4.74 -5.02
C ARG A 82 -16.56 4.86 -3.87
N HIS A 83 -15.87 3.75 -3.52
CA HIS A 83 -14.68 3.81 -2.69
C HIS A 83 -13.47 4.10 -3.60
N LEU A 84 -13.13 5.37 -3.76
CA LEU A 84 -12.10 5.86 -4.69
C LEU A 84 -10.86 6.37 -3.96
N ALA A 85 -10.63 5.90 -2.73
CA ALA A 85 -9.56 6.40 -1.88
C ALA A 85 -8.59 5.30 -1.45
N HIS A 86 -7.37 5.73 -1.13
CA HIS A 86 -6.33 4.89 -0.57
C HIS A 86 -5.83 3.76 -1.50
N LEU A 87 -4.67 3.22 -1.16
CA LEU A 87 -4.10 2.03 -1.80
C LEU A 87 -4.66 0.77 -1.12
N HIS A 88 -5.98 0.60 -1.21
CA HIS A 88 -6.70 -0.47 -0.52
C HIS A 88 -7.76 -1.04 -1.47
N SER A 89 -7.53 -2.25 -1.95
CA SER A 89 -8.38 -2.95 -2.91
C SER A 89 -9.43 -3.82 -2.24
N PRO A 90 -10.52 -4.17 -2.94
CA PRO A 90 -11.29 -5.35 -2.62
C PRO A 90 -10.38 -6.58 -2.57
N VAL A 91 -10.77 -7.62 -1.82
CA VAL A 91 -9.96 -8.84 -1.68
C VAL A 91 -10.52 -9.97 -2.51
N VAL A 92 -9.64 -10.77 -3.11
CA VAL A 92 -10.05 -11.96 -3.86
C VAL A 92 -10.43 -13.11 -2.92
N ILE A 93 -11.53 -13.82 -3.23
CA ILE A 93 -12.05 -14.90 -2.38
C ILE A 93 -11.01 -16.00 -2.08
N PRO A 94 -10.17 -16.46 -3.04
CA PRO A 94 -9.15 -17.47 -2.73
C PRO A 94 -8.19 -17.06 -1.61
N ALA A 95 -7.86 -15.77 -1.50
CA ALA A 95 -7.00 -15.25 -0.43
C ALA A 95 -7.70 -15.34 0.95
N LEU A 96 -9.01 -15.10 1.02
CA LEU A 96 -9.80 -15.26 2.25
C LEU A 96 -9.88 -16.72 2.70
N VAL A 97 -9.95 -17.67 1.76
CA VAL A 97 -9.83 -19.10 2.09
C VAL A 97 -8.45 -19.39 2.70
N GLY A 98 -7.37 -18.86 2.08
CA GLY A 98 -6.03 -18.96 2.65
C GLY A 98 -5.93 -18.36 4.05
N GLU A 99 -6.56 -17.21 4.27
CA GLU A 99 -6.63 -16.51 5.56
C GLU A 99 -7.30 -17.38 6.66
N ALA A 100 -8.42 -18.01 6.36
CA ALA A 100 -9.11 -18.89 7.28
C ALA A 100 -8.26 -20.12 7.65
N VAL A 101 -7.58 -20.73 6.66
CA VAL A 101 -6.73 -21.89 6.87
C VAL A 101 -5.51 -21.53 7.73
N LEU A 102 -4.77 -20.46 7.38
CA LEU A 102 -3.55 -20.11 8.11
C LEU A 102 -3.85 -19.67 9.55
N SER A 103 -5.01 -19.04 9.81
CA SER A 103 -5.42 -18.65 11.15
C SER A 103 -5.75 -19.85 12.03
N ALA A 104 -6.39 -20.87 11.48
CA ALA A 104 -6.75 -22.10 12.21
C ALA A 104 -5.52 -22.99 12.51
N VAL A 105 -4.64 -23.15 11.51
CA VAL A 105 -3.41 -23.97 11.67
C VAL A 105 -2.36 -23.27 12.54
N ASN A 106 -2.33 -21.93 12.52
CA ASN A 106 -1.50 -21.08 13.37
C ASN A 106 0.00 -21.38 13.30
N SER A 107 0.54 -21.64 12.10
CA SER A 107 1.98 -21.87 11.90
C SER A 107 2.80 -20.60 12.13
N SER A 108 3.98 -20.74 12.75
CA SER A 108 4.99 -19.69 12.86
C SER A 108 6.17 -19.97 11.94
N LEU A 109 6.50 -19.02 11.06
CA LEU A 109 7.56 -19.16 10.04
C LEU A 109 8.94 -18.77 10.58
N ASP A 110 9.30 -19.24 11.75
CA ASP A 110 10.63 -19.07 12.33
C ASP A 110 11.50 -20.33 12.18
N THR A 111 10.97 -21.50 12.58
CA THR A 111 11.67 -22.76 12.50
C THR A 111 10.87 -23.85 11.81
N TRP A 112 11.56 -24.85 11.26
CA TRP A 112 10.94 -25.94 10.49
C TRP A 112 9.92 -26.75 11.27
N ASP A 113 10.19 -27.02 12.54
CA ASP A 113 9.32 -27.80 13.43
C ASP A 113 7.99 -27.09 13.78
N ARG A 114 7.90 -25.78 13.50
CA ARG A 114 6.69 -24.98 13.70
C ARG A 114 5.94 -24.66 12.40
N SER A 115 6.61 -24.79 11.28
CA SER A 115 6.09 -24.30 9.99
C SER A 115 6.03 -25.39 8.91
N ALA A 116 6.92 -26.36 8.90
CA ALA A 116 6.97 -27.45 7.93
C ALA A 116 6.69 -26.96 6.47
N GLY A 117 5.64 -27.48 5.82
CA GLY A 117 5.26 -27.11 4.47
C GLY A 117 5.03 -25.61 4.24
N ALA A 118 4.67 -24.84 5.26
CA ALA A 118 4.48 -23.41 5.15
C ALA A 118 5.77 -22.66 4.76
N THR A 119 6.91 -23.08 5.31
CA THR A 119 8.23 -22.56 4.91
C THR A 119 8.51 -22.75 3.43
N LEU A 120 8.25 -23.95 2.90
CA LEU A 120 8.51 -24.25 1.49
C LEU A 120 7.57 -23.49 0.55
N ILE A 121 6.31 -23.30 0.96
CA ILE A 121 5.35 -22.49 0.21
C ILE A 121 5.78 -21.02 0.20
N GLU A 122 6.17 -20.43 1.32
CA GLU A 122 6.67 -19.04 1.34
C GLU A 122 7.89 -18.90 0.43
N ARG A 123 8.87 -19.79 0.54
CA ARG A 123 10.06 -19.77 -0.34
C ARG A 123 9.68 -19.84 -1.82
N ARG A 124 8.73 -20.71 -2.18
CA ARG A 124 8.28 -20.85 -3.58
C ARG A 124 7.58 -19.58 -4.08
N VAL A 125 6.80 -18.89 -3.23
CA VAL A 125 6.17 -17.61 -3.58
C VAL A 125 7.23 -16.50 -3.72
N VAL A 126 8.23 -16.47 -2.85
CA VAL A 126 9.38 -15.56 -2.94
C VAL A 126 10.14 -15.79 -4.24
N ASP A 127 10.50 -17.05 -4.56
CA ASP A 127 11.19 -17.41 -5.81
C ASP A 127 10.39 -16.99 -7.05
N TRP A 128 9.06 -17.21 -7.02
CA TRP A 128 8.18 -16.78 -8.10
C TRP A 128 8.19 -15.28 -8.28
N THR A 129 8.13 -14.53 -7.18
CA THR A 129 8.14 -13.06 -7.22
C THR A 129 9.48 -12.52 -7.71
N ALA A 130 10.60 -13.06 -7.20
CA ALA A 130 11.94 -12.70 -7.62
C ALA A 130 12.17 -12.96 -9.13
N ALA A 131 11.65 -14.09 -9.64
CA ALA A 131 11.69 -14.40 -11.07
C ALA A 131 10.85 -13.41 -11.91
N ARG A 132 9.68 -12.98 -11.43
CA ARG A 132 8.84 -11.96 -12.10
C ARG A 132 9.51 -10.58 -12.13
N ILE A 133 10.27 -10.24 -11.08
CA ILE A 133 11.08 -9.01 -11.05
C ILE A 133 12.29 -9.15 -12.01
N GLY A 134 12.90 -10.33 -12.11
CA GLY A 134 14.11 -10.56 -12.89
C GLY A 134 15.40 -10.44 -12.07
N LEU A 135 15.36 -10.67 -10.74
CA LEU A 135 16.52 -10.51 -9.85
C LEU A 135 17.62 -11.55 -10.02
N GLY A 136 17.36 -12.64 -10.73
CA GLY A 136 18.36 -13.69 -10.99
C GLY A 136 18.30 -14.86 -10.02
N ARG A 137 19.25 -15.83 -10.16
CA ARG A 137 19.23 -17.12 -9.45
C ARG A 137 19.61 -17.03 -7.98
N ASP A 138 20.37 -16.01 -7.59
CA ASP A 138 20.86 -15.82 -6.23
C ASP A 138 19.91 -14.97 -5.38
N ALA A 139 18.78 -14.59 -5.97
CA ALA A 139 17.74 -13.84 -5.30
C ALA A 139 17.10 -14.64 -4.17
N ASP A 140 16.59 -13.91 -3.17
CA ASP A 140 15.80 -14.43 -2.07
C ASP A 140 14.89 -13.30 -1.53
N GLY A 141 14.17 -13.57 -0.44
CA GLY A 141 13.33 -12.59 0.20
C GLY A 141 12.62 -13.13 1.41
N VAL A 142 11.77 -12.28 1.97
CA VAL A 142 10.99 -12.60 3.16
C VAL A 142 9.68 -11.83 3.16
N PHE A 143 8.59 -12.47 3.60
CA PHE A 143 7.33 -11.79 3.85
C PHE A 143 7.41 -10.87 5.07
N THR A 144 6.82 -9.69 4.96
CA THR A 144 6.80 -8.63 5.97
C THR A 144 5.37 -8.19 6.27
N GLY A 145 5.19 -7.38 7.33
CA GLY A 145 3.89 -6.83 7.71
C GLY A 145 3.42 -5.65 6.87
N GLY A 146 4.24 -5.17 5.94
CA GLY A 146 3.89 -4.03 5.08
C GLY A 146 5.13 -3.34 4.54
N GLY A 147 4.96 -2.53 3.49
CA GLY A 147 6.06 -1.86 2.84
C GLY A 147 6.93 -0.99 3.75
N ALA A 148 6.40 -0.43 4.84
CA ALA A 148 7.22 0.32 5.80
C ALA A 148 8.25 -0.56 6.52
N GLU A 149 7.90 -1.80 6.85
CA GLU A 149 8.83 -2.79 7.39
C GLU A 149 9.83 -3.23 6.33
N SER A 150 9.37 -3.44 5.10
CA SER A 150 10.23 -3.82 3.97
C SER A 150 11.28 -2.74 3.68
N ASP A 151 10.90 -1.47 3.66
CA ASP A 151 11.85 -0.36 3.43
C ASP A 151 12.84 -0.19 4.57
N LEU A 152 12.38 -0.33 5.83
CA LEU A 152 13.28 -0.31 6.99
C LEU A 152 14.31 -1.43 6.87
N HIS A 153 13.87 -2.61 6.51
CA HIS A 153 14.75 -3.77 6.34
C HIS A 153 15.70 -3.54 5.16
N ALA A 154 15.24 -3.06 4.01
CA ALA A 154 16.08 -2.73 2.86
C ALA A 154 17.16 -1.71 3.20
N LEU A 155 16.82 -0.64 3.94
CA LEU A 155 17.80 0.37 4.38
C LEU A 155 18.77 -0.19 5.43
N LEU A 156 18.36 -1.14 6.27
CA LEU A 156 19.29 -1.88 7.14
C LEU A 156 20.31 -2.65 6.30
N LEU A 157 19.85 -3.41 5.28
CA LEU A 157 20.74 -4.16 4.39
C LEU A 157 21.72 -3.22 3.66
N ALA A 158 21.25 -2.09 3.17
CA ALA A 158 22.08 -1.09 2.52
C ALA A 158 23.13 -0.49 3.48
N ARG A 159 22.77 -0.27 4.75
CA ARG A 159 23.70 0.22 5.77
C ARG A 159 24.79 -0.81 6.06
N GLU A 160 24.42 -2.07 6.24
CA GLU A 160 25.37 -3.15 6.45
C GLU A 160 26.32 -3.35 5.23
N ALA A 161 25.76 -3.23 4.01
CA ALA A 161 26.55 -3.27 2.78
C ALA A 161 27.52 -2.07 2.66
N ALA A 162 27.24 -0.95 3.34
CA ALA A 162 28.17 0.18 3.43
C ALA A 162 29.41 -0.12 4.28
N GLY A 163 29.40 -1.19 5.07
CA GLY A 163 30.53 -1.60 5.94
C GLY A 163 30.75 -0.65 7.12
N ASP A 164 32.00 -0.56 7.60
CA ASP A 164 32.37 0.20 8.79
C ASP A 164 32.41 1.73 8.61
N ARG A 165 31.66 2.27 7.63
CA ARG A 165 31.57 3.72 7.44
C ARG A 165 30.81 4.37 8.58
N ASP A 166 31.29 5.57 8.98
CA ASP A 166 30.61 6.38 9.99
C ASP A 166 29.15 6.66 9.55
N PRO A 167 28.15 6.24 10.31
CA PRO A 167 26.73 6.47 10.01
C PRO A 167 26.39 7.95 9.74
N ALA A 168 27.12 8.88 10.37
CA ALA A 168 26.93 10.32 10.15
C ALA A 168 27.29 10.77 8.71
N THR A 169 28.11 9.98 8.00
CA THR A 169 28.51 10.28 6.60
C THR A 169 27.56 9.66 5.57
N LEU A 170 26.71 8.70 5.96
CA LEU A 170 25.84 7.98 5.04
C LEU A 170 24.68 8.84 4.55
N ARG A 171 24.34 8.73 3.26
CA ARG A 171 23.23 9.47 2.65
C ARG A 171 22.31 8.54 1.86
N VAL A 172 21.02 8.79 1.99
CA VAL A 172 19.94 8.12 1.24
C VAL A 172 19.30 9.14 0.32
N PHE A 173 19.19 8.82 -0.96
CA PHE A 173 18.59 9.71 -1.96
C PHE A 173 17.21 9.17 -2.36
N THR A 174 16.22 10.06 -2.42
CA THR A 174 14.87 9.68 -2.83
C THR A 174 14.16 10.89 -3.46
N SER A 175 13.03 10.66 -4.13
CA SER A 175 12.17 11.70 -4.66
C SER A 175 11.40 12.42 -3.54
N GLU A 176 11.09 13.71 -3.74
CA GLU A 176 10.14 14.44 -2.88
C GLU A 176 8.72 13.85 -2.90
N ALA A 177 8.39 13.06 -3.95
CA ALA A 177 7.12 12.34 -4.09
C ALA A 177 7.16 10.94 -3.46
N ALA A 178 8.31 10.47 -2.96
CA ALA A 178 8.43 9.21 -2.24
C ALA A 178 7.68 9.28 -0.90
N ARG A 179 7.24 8.13 -0.41
CA ARG A 179 6.53 8.09 0.87
C ARG A 179 7.40 8.52 2.06
N PRO A 180 6.81 9.15 3.09
CA PRO A 180 7.55 9.66 4.25
C PRO A 180 8.26 8.58 5.08
N GLY A 181 7.88 7.32 4.94
CA GLY A 181 8.43 6.17 5.68
C GLY A 181 9.95 6.03 5.59
N ILE A 182 10.57 6.46 4.48
CA ILE A 182 12.03 6.41 4.27
C ILE A 182 12.76 7.27 5.32
N ARG A 183 12.26 8.47 5.64
CA ARG A 183 12.85 9.32 6.70
C ARG A 183 12.70 8.67 8.08
N GLY A 184 11.54 8.06 8.34
CA GLY A 184 11.30 7.30 9.57
C GLY A 184 12.27 6.13 9.71
N ALA A 185 12.50 5.37 8.65
CA ALA A 185 13.45 4.26 8.63
C ALA A 185 14.90 4.73 8.88
N ALA A 186 15.34 5.81 8.23
CA ALA A 186 16.67 6.40 8.45
C ALA A 186 16.86 6.82 9.92
N ARG A 187 15.84 7.43 10.53
CA ARG A 187 15.87 7.79 11.96
C ARG A 187 15.98 6.55 12.87
N VAL A 188 15.19 5.50 12.63
CA VAL A 188 15.24 4.25 13.39
C VAL A 188 16.61 3.59 13.29
N LEU A 189 17.25 3.67 12.13
CA LEU A 189 18.58 3.14 11.88
C LEU A 189 19.72 4.01 12.44
N GLY A 190 19.42 5.12 13.13
CA GLY A 190 20.43 6.00 13.70
C GLY A 190 21.18 6.88 12.70
N LEU A 191 20.69 6.98 11.45
CA LEU A 191 21.29 7.85 10.42
C LEU A 191 20.89 9.31 10.60
N GLY A 192 19.77 9.58 11.28
CA GLY A 192 19.12 10.89 11.34
C GLY A 192 18.27 11.21 10.11
N GLU A 193 17.34 12.14 10.25
CA GLU A 193 16.45 12.55 9.15
C GLU A 193 17.20 13.32 8.06
N ASP A 194 18.24 14.05 8.41
CA ASP A 194 19.09 14.82 7.49
C ASP A 194 19.93 13.92 6.56
N ALA A 195 20.05 12.63 6.89
CA ALA A 195 20.68 11.67 6.00
C ALA A 195 19.86 11.44 4.73
N VAL A 196 18.55 11.75 4.72
CA VAL A 196 17.66 11.57 3.57
C VAL A 196 17.61 12.84 2.73
N VAL A 197 18.23 12.77 1.56
CA VAL A 197 18.27 13.84 0.56
C VAL A 197 17.05 13.69 -0.36
N SER A 198 16.05 14.56 -0.19
CA SER A 198 14.90 14.64 -1.11
C SER A 198 15.28 15.40 -2.37
N LEU A 199 14.99 14.80 -3.51
CA LEU A 199 15.28 15.33 -4.83
C LEU A 199 14.00 15.79 -5.53
N PRO A 200 14.07 16.84 -6.36
CA PRO A 200 12.91 17.34 -7.08
C PRO A 200 12.38 16.32 -8.09
N THR A 201 11.09 16.46 -8.40
CA THR A 201 10.42 15.71 -9.44
C THR A 201 10.30 16.48 -10.76
N ASP A 202 10.13 15.75 -11.87
CA ASP A 202 9.77 16.30 -13.16
C ASP A 202 8.28 16.69 -13.22
N ARG A 203 7.81 17.17 -14.39
CA ARG A 203 6.40 17.50 -14.62
C ARG A 203 5.45 16.30 -14.42
N ASN A 204 5.97 15.08 -14.60
CA ASN A 204 5.23 13.83 -14.43
C ASN A 204 5.36 13.26 -13.00
N LYS A 205 5.87 14.06 -12.06
CA LYS A 205 6.06 13.66 -10.65
C LYS A 205 7.01 12.49 -10.46
N ARG A 206 8.00 12.33 -11.34
CA ARG A 206 9.07 11.31 -11.29
C ARG A 206 10.37 11.95 -10.85
N LEU A 207 11.22 11.21 -10.16
CA LEU A 207 12.55 11.65 -9.74
C LEU A 207 13.37 12.18 -10.92
N GLN A 208 13.92 13.39 -10.78
CA GLN A 208 14.80 13.97 -11.81
C GLN A 208 16.19 13.34 -11.74
N THR A 209 16.55 12.53 -12.74
CA THR A 209 17.84 11.82 -12.81
C THR A 209 19.05 12.76 -12.88
N VAL A 210 18.90 13.94 -13.48
CA VAL A 210 19.94 14.98 -13.50
C VAL A 210 20.21 15.51 -12.09
N ALA A 211 19.16 15.77 -11.31
CA ALA A 211 19.28 16.19 -9.92
C ALA A 211 19.94 15.10 -9.06
N LEU A 212 19.57 13.82 -9.28
CA LEU A 212 20.21 12.69 -8.63
C LEU A 212 21.71 12.59 -8.95
N ALA A 213 22.08 12.71 -10.22
CA ALA A 213 23.49 12.68 -10.63
C ALA A 213 24.32 13.78 -9.95
N HIS A 214 23.80 15.00 -9.91
CA HIS A 214 24.44 16.13 -9.23
C HIS A 214 24.54 15.91 -7.72
N ALA A 215 23.49 15.35 -7.10
CA ALA A 215 23.48 15.08 -5.66
C ALA A 215 24.49 14.00 -5.26
N LEU A 216 24.59 12.92 -6.04
CA LEU A 216 25.58 11.85 -5.84
C LEU A 216 27.01 12.38 -5.98
N GLU A 217 27.28 13.18 -7.00
CA GLU A 217 28.59 13.80 -7.20
C GLU A 217 28.95 14.77 -6.09
N ARG A 218 28.00 15.60 -5.65
CA ARG A 218 28.19 16.53 -4.52
C ARG A 218 28.47 15.77 -3.23
N CYS A 219 27.72 14.72 -2.94
CA CYS A 219 27.89 13.87 -1.77
C CYS A 219 29.34 13.35 -1.68
N ARG A 220 29.92 12.84 -2.78
CA ARG A 220 31.32 12.37 -2.82
C ARG A 220 32.32 13.49 -2.63
N ARG A 221 32.12 14.63 -3.26
CA ARG A 221 33.02 15.79 -3.11
C ARG A 221 33.06 16.33 -1.68
N GLU A 222 31.98 16.22 -0.95
CA GLU A 222 31.85 16.63 0.45
C GLU A 222 32.38 15.53 1.42
N GLY A 223 32.97 14.46 0.93
CA GLY A 223 33.47 13.35 1.75
C GLY A 223 32.37 12.48 2.37
N LEU A 224 31.13 12.61 1.90
CA LEU A 224 30.01 11.81 2.32
C LEU A 224 29.87 10.53 1.46
N SER A 225 29.16 9.55 1.97
CA SER A 225 28.99 8.25 1.33
C SER A 225 27.55 8.06 0.83
N PRO A 226 27.32 7.94 -0.49
CA PRO A 226 26.00 7.58 -1.01
C PRO A 226 25.69 6.13 -0.65
N MET A 227 24.87 5.91 0.38
CA MET A 227 24.51 4.59 0.89
C MET A 227 23.45 3.94 0.01
N ALA A 228 22.35 4.62 -0.24
CA ALA A 228 21.25 4.09 -1.01
C ALA A 228 20.54 5.15 -1.86
N VAL A 229 20.02 4.72 -3.01
CA VAL A 229 18.96 5.43 -3.74
C VAL A 229 17.68 4.62 -3.58
N VAL A 230 16.61 5.27 -3.13
CA VAL A 230 15.27 4.70 -3.06
C VAL A 230 14.46 5.29 -4.21
N ALA A 231 14.28 4.50 -5.26
CA ALA A 231 13.40 4.82 -6.38
C ALA A 231 12.01 4.25 -6.12
N THR A 232 10.97 4.87 -6.67
CA THR A 232 9.59 4.44 -6.47
C THR A 232 8.96 3.97 -7.78
N ALA A 233 8.46 2.75 -7.79
CA ALA A 233 7.63 2.23 -8.87
C ALA A 233 6.14 2.34 -8.49
N GLY A 234 5.60 3.55 -8.64
CA GLY A 234 4.24 3.91 -8.23
C GLY A 234 4.20 4.71 -6.93
N THR A 235 4.34 6.03 -7.02
CA THR A 235 4.23 6.91 -5.86
C THR A 235 2.81 6.89 -5.28
N ALA A 236 2.69 6.98 -3.95
CA ALA A 236 1.41 6.87 -3.26
C ALA A 236 0.42 8.00 -3.63
N ASP A 237 0.93 9.18 -3.99
CA ASP A 237 0.08 10.32 -4.31
C ASP A 237 -0.24 10.45 -5.80
N PHE A 238 0.66 10.02 -6.69
CA PHE A 238 0.49 10.25 -8.13
C PHE A 238 0.45 8.95 -8.96
N GLY A 239 0.83 7.81 -8.39
CA GLY A 239 1.04 6.58 -9.15
C GLY A 239 2.20 6.67 -10.15
N SER A 240 3.05 7.70 -10.03
CA SER A 240 4.18 7.92 -10.95
C SER A 240 5.29 6.91 -10.71
N ILE A 241 5.93 6.49 -11.78
CA ILE A 241 7.05 5.53 -11.76
C ILE A 241 8.33 6.29 -12.10
N ASP A 242 9.31 6.24 -11.21
CA ASP A 242 10.62 6.83 -11.42
C ASP A 242 11.34 6.20 -12.62
N PRO A 243 12.25 6.92 -13.31
CA PRO A 243 12.98 6.39 -14.47
C PRO A 243 14.03 5.35 -14.01
N LEU A 244 13.57 4.12 -13.73
CA LEU A 244 14.35 3.06 -13.11
C LEU A 244 15.62 2.70 -13.87
N PRO A 245 15.63 2.58 -15.22
CA PRO A 245 16.84 2.23 -15.96
C PRO A 245 17.97 3.27 -15.81
N GLU A 246 17.62 4.54 -15.81
CA GLU A 246 18.58 5.66 -15.67
C GLU A 246 19.11 5.74 -14.24
N ILE A 247 18.24 5.53 -13.24
CA ILE A 247 18.63 5.49 -11.83
C ILE A 247 19.57 4.31 -11.58
N ALA A 248 19.27 3.14 -12.13
CA ALA A 248 20.12 1.95 -12.00
C ALA A 248 21.53 2.19 -12.54
N LYS A 249 21.66 2.85 -13.70
CA LYS A 249 22.97 3.22 -14.26
C LYS A 249 23.75 4.15 -13.33
N LEU A 250 23.07 5.12 -12.70
CA LEU A 250 23.70 6.00 -11.72
C LEU A 250 24.14 5.22 -10.48
N CYS A 251 23.29 4.38 -9.92
CA CYS A 251 23.63 3.55 -8.76
C CYS A 251 24.86 2.66 -9.05
N ALA A 252 24.89 1.98 -10.19
CA ALA A 252 26.04 1.17 -10.62
C ALA A 252 27.32 2.01 -10.73
N ARG A 253 27.24 3.20 -11.35
CA ARG A 253 28.41 4.11 -11.49
C ARG A 253 28.98 4.57 -10.15
N TYR A 254 28.11 4.81 -9.17
CA TYR A 254 28.52 5.33 -7.87
C TYR A 254 28.70 4.25 -6.81
N GLY A 255 28.44 2.96 -7.11
CA GLY A 255 28.50 1.85 -6.16
C GLY A 255 27.52 2.06 -4.99
N THR A 256 26.32 2.49 -5.30
CA THR A 256 25.26 2.86 -4.34
C THR A 256 24.16 1.80 -4.39
N TRP A 257 23.67 1.35 -3.25
CA TRP A 257 22.55 0.40 -3.17
C TRP A 257 21.31 0.97 -3.85
N LEU A 258 20.71 0.21 -4.75
CA LEU A 258 19.43 0.56 -5.37
C LEU A 258 18.31 -0.21 -4.70
N HIS A 259 17.48 0.49 -3.94
CA HIS A 259 16.20 -0.03 -3.46
C HIS A 259 15.06 0.51 -4.31
N ILE A 260 14.13 -0.36 -4.74
CA ILE A 260 12.93 0.05 -5.46
C ILE A 260 11.70 -0.24 -4.59
N ASP A 261 11.02 0.83 -4.14
CA ASP A 261 9.71 0.73 -3.52
C ASP A 261 8.65 0.52 -4.63
N ALA A 262 8.30 -0.74 -4.86
CA ALA A 262 7.24 -1.16 -5.77
C ALA A 262 5.96 -1.57 -5.00
N ALA A 263 5.78 -1.07 -3.79
CA ALA A 263 4.64 -1.43 -2.94
C ALA A 263 3.28 -1.20 -3.62
N TYR A 264 3.17 -0.16 -4.47
CA TYR A 264 1.97 0.06 -5.27
C TYR A 264 2.09 -0.57 -6.65
N GLY A 265 3.18 -0.34 -7.36
CA GLY A 265 3.34 -0.78 -8.74
C GLY A 265 3.61 -2.27 -8.92
N CYS A 266 3.70 -3.06 -7.84
CA CYS A 266 3.96 -4.50 -7.96
C CYS A 266 2.88 -5.25 -8.76
N GLY A 267 1.65 -4.75 -8.89
CA GLY A 267 0.64 -5.31 -9.79
C GLY A 267 1.10 -5.45 -11.23
N LEU A 268 1.99 -4.56 -11.67
CA LEU A 268 2.62 -4.63 -13.00
C LEU A 268 3.47 -5.90 -13.20
N LEU A 269 3.92 -6.56 -12.14
CA LEU A 269 4.63 -7.85 -12.24
C LEU A 269 3.73 -8.97 -12.82
N ALA A 270 2.42 -8.83 -12.67
CA ALA A 270 1.44 -9.76 -13.23
C ALA A 270 0.81 -9.23 -14.54
N SER A 271 0.91 -7.93 -14.81
CA SER A 271 0.35 -7.29 -16.02
C SER A 271 1.04 -7.77 -17.30
N ARG A 272 0.24 -8.07 -18.31
CA ARG A 272 0.73 -8.33 -19.68
C ARG A 272 0.81 -7.05 -20.49
N ARG A 273 -0.04 -6.07 -20.19
CA ARG A 273 -0.16 -4.82 -20.94
C ARG A 273 0.84 -3.76 -20.49
N TYR A 274 1.03 -3.62 -19.19
CA TYR A 274 1.77 -2.50 -18.61
C TYR A 274 3.08 -2.91 -17.91
N ARG A 275 3.50 -4.19 -18.00
CA ARG A 275 4.75 -4.69 -17.38
C ARG A 275 5.97 -3.84 -17.73
N HIS A 276 6.04 -3.34 -18.97
CA HIS A 276 7.15 -2.52 -19.47
C HIS A 276 7.35 -1.20 -18.71
N LEU A 277 6.33 -0.70 -18.00
CA LEU A 277 6.45 0.53 -17.22
C LEU A 277 7.45 0.43 -16.07
N ILE A 278 7.76 -0.79 -15.61
CA ILE A 278 8.74 -1.04 -14.56
C ILE A 278 10.03 -1.69 -15.09
N ASP A 279 10.33 -1.53 -16.38
CA ASP A 279 11.62 -1.96 -16.92
C ASP A 279 12.75 -1.25 -16.18
N GLY A 280 13.83 -1.99 -15.85
CA GLY A 280 14.90 -1.53 -14.97
C GLY A 280 14.76 -1.99 -13.52
N ILE A 281 13.57 -2.48 -13.09
CA ILE A 281 13.38 -3.03 -11.74
C ILE A 281 14.29 -4.22 -11.45
N GLU A 282 14.65 -4.99 -12.51
CA GLU A 282 15.55 -6.11 -12.44
C GLU A 282 16.99 -5.74 -12.04
N HIS A 283 17.33 -4.45 -12.03
CA HIS A 283 18.65 -3.97 -11.60
C HIS A 283 18.71 -3.60 -10.12
N ALA A 284 17.60 -3.67 -9.38
CA ALA A 284 17.58 -3.34 -7.96
C ALA A 284 18.42 -4.33 -7.12
N ASP A 285 19.04 -3.84 -6.06
CA ASP A 285 19.63 -4.68 -5.01
C ASP A 285 18.54 -5.23 -4.09
N SER A 286 17.47 -4.43 -3.88
CA SER A 286 16.28 -4.85 -3.14
C SER A 286 15.00 -4.22 -3.68
N VAL A 287 13.86 -4.92 -3.52
CA VAL A 287 12.55 -4.47 -3.97
C VAL A 287 11.51 -4.73 -2.89
N THR A 288 10.73 -3.70 -2.54
CA THR A 288 9.53 -3.83 -1.72
C THR A 288 8.31 -4.10 -2.62
N VAL A 289 7.48 -5.07 -2.25
CA VAL A 289 6.19 -5.36 -2.90
C VAL A 289 5.08 -5.47 -1.85
N ASP A 290 3.92 -4.83 -2.07
CA ASP A 290 2.74 -4.95 -1.21
C ASP A 290 1.62 -5.67 -1.97
N PHE A 291 1.52 -6.98 -1.81
CA PHE A 291 0.47 -7.78 -2.46
C PHE A 291 -0.94 -7.39 -1.99
N HIS A 292 -1.07 -6.84 -0.77
CA HIS A 292 -2.33 -6.34 -0.23
C HIS A 292 -2.82 -5.03 -0.87
N LYS A 293 -2.09 -4.48 -1.86
CA LYS A 293 -2.53 -3.35 -2.68
C LYS A 293 -3.01 -3.86 -4.05
N SER A 294 -2.12 -3.98 -5.00
CA SER A 294 -2.42 -4.25 -6.40
C SER A 294 -2.47 -5.74 -6.79
N PHE A 295 -2.33 -6.66 -5.82
CA PHE A 295 -2.62 -8.09 -5.97
C PHE A 295 -3.89 -8.53 -5.25
N PHE A 296 -4.68 -7.59 -4.74
CA PHE A 296 -6.00 -7.82 -4.14
C PHE A 296 -5.99 -8.79 -2.95
N GLN A 297 -4.89 -8.79 -2.16
CA GLN A 297 -4.75 -9.63 -0.99
C GLN A 297 -5.27 -8.95 0.28
N PRO A 298 -5.77 -9.70 1.28
CA PRO A 298 -6.05 -9.11 2.60
C PRO A 298 -4.77 -8.59 3.27
N VAL A 299 -4.89 -7.48 3.99
CA VAL A 299 -3.82 -6.92 4.84
C VAL A 299 -3.54 -7.91 6.00
N SER A 300 -2.27 -8.22 6.32
CA SER A 300 -1.05 -7.80 5.68
C SER A 300 -0.55 -8.86 4.71
N SER A 301 -0.03 -8.45 3.55
CA SER A 301 0.66 -9.34 2.62
C SER A 301 1.67 -8.50 1.84
N SER A 302 2.91 -8.56 2.27
CA SER A 302 4.04 -7.77 1.74
C SER A 302 5.28 -8.63 1.69
N ALA A 303 6.27 -8.26 0.87
CA ALA A 303 7.58 -8.90 0.90
C ALA A 303 8.70 -7.92 0.56
N LEU A 304 9.87 -8.17 1.13
CA LEU A 304 11.14 -7.65 0.69
C LEU A 304 11.85 -8.73 -0.14
N LEU A 305 12.24 -8.42 -1.37
CA LEU A 305 13.05 -9.24 -2.24
C LEU A 305 14.45 -8.64 -2.33
N VAL A 306 15.47 -9.49 -2.40
CA VAL A 306 16.87 -9.09 -2.59
C VAL A 306 17.49 -9.84 -3.75
N ARG A 307 18.40 -9.17 -4.45
CA ARG A 307 19.16 -9.78 -5.57
C ARG A 307 20.12 -10.87 -5.11
N ASP A 308 20.76 -10.65 -3.95
CA ASP A 308 21.73 -11.57 -3.37
C ASP A 308 21.27 -12.00 -1.98
N ARG A 309 20.96 -13.30 -1.83
CA ARG A 309 20.55 -13.91 -0.57
C ARG A 309 21.55 -13.72 0.57
N ALA A 310 22.85 -13.58 0.25
CA ALA A 310 23.88 -13.41 1.25
C ALA A 310 23.67 -12.12 2.06
N THR A 311 23.05 -11.11 1.49
CA THR A 311 22.77 -9.83 2.14
C THR A 311 21.78 -9.97 3.30
N LEU A 312 20.87 -10.95 3.26
CA LEU A 312 19.90 -11.20 4.34
C LEU A 312 20.54 -11.69 5.64
N SER A 313 21.80 -12.16 5.58
CA SER A 313 22.51 -12.68 6.76
C SER A 313 22.74 -11.64 7.87
N CYS A 314 22.68 -10.34 7.56
CA CYS A 314 22.78 -9.29 8.59
C CYS A 314 21.57 -9.22 9.52
N ALA A 315 20.43 -9.79 9.13
CA ALA A 315 19.25 -9.95 9.98
C ALA A 315 19.34 -11.22 10.87
N THR A 316 20.45 -11.97 10.82
CA THR A 316 20.60 -13.25 11.50
C THR A 316 20.55 -13.12 13.02
N HIS A 317 19.55 -13.75 13.62
CA HIS A 317 19.47 -13.91 15.07
C HIS A 317 20.24 -15.16 15.51
N ARG A 318 21.36 -15.02 16.20
CA ARG A 318 22.11 -16.17 16.74
C ARG A 318 21.33 -16.84 17.86
N THR A 319 20.73 -17.99 17.59
CA THR A 319 20.10 -18.84 18.61
C THR A 319 20.66 -20.26 18.55
N THR A 320 20.69 -20.94 19.71
CA THR A 320 21.25 -22.28 19.89
C THR A 320 20.36 -23.41 19.35
N TYR A 321 19.13 -23.11 18.89
CA TYR A 321 18.09 -24.10 18.57
C TYR A 321 17.80 -24.25 17.07
N ARG A 322 18.67 -23.80 16.17
CA ARG A 322 18.38 -23.76 14.75
C ARG A 322 19.09 -24.80 13.94
N GLU A 323 18.33 -25.52 13.13
CA GLU A 323 18.86 -26.23 11.99
C GLU A 323 19.13 -25.24 10.84
N ARG A 324 20.27 -25.32 10.19
CA ARG A 324 20.72 -24.32 9.20
C ARG A 324 19.86 -24.26 7.94
N VAL A 325 19.00 -25.25 7.69
CA VAL A 325 18.12 -25.34 6.52
C VAL A 325 16.93 -26.23 6.91
N PRO A 326 15.67 -25.79 6.73
CA PRO A 326 15.19 -24.68 5.89
C PRO A 326 14.70 -23.44 6.63
N ASP A 327 15.16 -23.15 7.86
CA ASP A 327 14.66 -22.09 8.72
C ASP A 327 14.68 -20.69 8.04
N GLN A 328 13.64 -19.88 8.28
CA GLN A 328 13.46 -18.54 7.68
C GLN A 328 13.73 -17.39 8.66
N ALA A 329 13.93 -17.67 9.95
CA ALA A 329 14.13 -16.65 10.97
C ALA A 329 15.39 -15.79 10.72
N ASP A 330 16.40 -16.34 10.05
CA ASP A 330 17.66 -15.64 9.74
C ASP A 330 17.54 -14.59 8.63
N LYS A 331 16.36 -14.41 8.04
CA LYS A 331 16.12 -13.48 6.95
C LYS A 331 15.23 -12.30 7.36
N SER A 332 14.73 -12.28 8.59
CA SER A 332 13.68 -11.37 9.00
C SER A 332 14.07 -10.55 10.23
N LEU A 333 13.63 -9.30 10.29
CA LEU A 333 13.69 -8.48 11.49
C LEU A 333 12.83 -9.05 12.63
N ARG A 334 11.84 -9.88 12.30
CA ARG A 334 10.96 -10.57 13.25
C ARG A 334 11.25 -12.06 13.26
N THR A 335 11.39 -12.65 14.43
CA THR A 335 11.49 -14.11 14.55
C THR A 335 10.14 -14.77 14.33
N THR A 336 9.11 -14.35 15.07
CA THR A 336 7.76 -14.88 14.91
C THR A 336 7.06 -14.20 13.74
N ARG A 337 6.71 -14.98 12.71
CA ARG A 337 6.00 -14.49 11.52
C ARG A 337 4.80 -15.36 11.17
N ARG A 338 3.71 -14.69 10.79
CA ARG A 338 2.51 -15.32 10.28
C ARG A 338 2.71 -15.83 8.86
N PHE A 339 2.03 -16.89 8.48
CA PHE A 339 2.14 -17.49 7.14
C PHE A 339 1.35 -16.72 6.07
N ASP A 340 1.60 -15.41 5.92
CA ASP A 340 0.86 -14.55 4.99
C ASP A 340 1.05 -14.91 3.51
N ALA A 341 2.10 -15.62 3.14
CA ALA A 341 2.32 -16.13 1.80
C ALA A 341 1.22 -17.12 1.32
N LEU A 342 0.51 -17.79 2.24
CA LEU A 342 -0.56 -18.71 1.88
C LEU A 342 -1.70 -18.04 1.11
N LYS A 343 -1.99 -16.78 1.44
CA LYS A 343 -3.03 -15.98 0.77
C LYS A 343 -2.71 -15.86 -0.73
N LEU A 344 -1.50 -15.38 -1.03
CA LEU A 344 -1.05 -15.24 -2.41
C LEU A 344 -0.90 -16.60 -3.12
N TRP A 345 -0.42 -17.61 -2.41
CA TRP A 345 -0.37 -18.98 -2.93
C TRP A 345 -1.74 -19.45 -3.40
N MET A 346 -2.77 -19.31 -2.56
CA MET A 346 -4.14 -19.68 -2.91
C MET A 346 -4.66 -18.89 -4.12
N THR A 347 -4.42 -17.60 -4.15
CA THR A 347 -4.79 -16.74 -5.27
C THR A 347 -4.16 -17.21 -6.58
N LEU A 348 -2.85 -17.43 -6.58
CA LEU A 348 -2.11 -17.89 -7.77
C LEU A 348 -2.53 -19.28 -8.21
N ARG A 349 -2.88 -20.18 -7.28
CA ARG A 349 -3.31 -21.56 -7.61
C ARG A 349 -4.74 -21.63 -8.14
N VAL A 350 -5.61 -20.71 -7.73
CA VAL A 350 -7.03 -20.68 -8.15
C VAL A 350 -7.23 -19.81 -9.39
N MET A 351 -6.68 -18.60 -9.39
CA MET A 351 -6.90 -17.61 -10.46
C MET A 351 -5.77 -17.57 -11.48
N GLY A 352 -4.54 -17.85 -11.05
CA GLY A 352 -3.34 -17.59 -11.85
C GLY A 352 -2.87 -16.15 -11.78
N ALA A 353 -1.62 -15.91 -12.19
CA ALA A 353 -1.04 -14.55 -12.19
C ALA A 353 -1.68 -13.65 -13.23
N ASP A 354 -2.01 -14.20 -14.41
CA ASP A 354 -2.57 -13.41 -15.51
C ASP A 354 -3.93 -12.80 -15.14
N ALA A 355 -4.81 -13.55 -14.48
CA ALA A 355 -6.10 -13.02 -14.03
C ALA A 355 -5.95 -11.89 -12.99
N VAL A 356 -4.95 -11.97 -12.11
CA VAL A 356 -4.63 -10.88 -11.18
C VAL A 356 -4.10 -9.66 -11.94
N GLY A 357 -3.26 -9.90 -12.95
CA GLY A 357 -2.73 -8.86 -13.84
C GLY A 357 -3.83 -8.17 -14.64
N ASP A 358 -4.78 -8.93 -15.19
CA ASP A 358 -5.91 -8.41 -15.96
C ASP A 358 -6.77 -7.47 -15.09
N LEU A 359 -7.08 -7.84 -13.82
CA LEU A 359 -7.78 -6.95 -12.88
C LEU A 359 -7.03 -5.63 -12.63
N PHE A 360 -5.71 -5.68 -12.52
CA PHE A 360 -4.92 -4.46 -12.34
C PHE A 360 -4.83 -3.63 -13.65
N ASP A 361 -4.77 -4.28 -14.80
CA ASP A 361 -4.82 -3.63 -16.11
C ASP A 361 -6.14 -2.89 -16.33
N GLU A 362 -7.27 -3.46 -15.90
CA GLU A 362 -8.59 -2.83 -15.96
C GLU A 362 -8.65 -1.52 -15.16
N VAL A 363 -8.16 -1.49 -13.93
CA VAL A 363 -8.18 -0.27 -13.11
C VAL A 363 -7.21 0.79 -13.62
N CYS A 364 -6.09 0.40 -14.24
CA CYS A 364 -5.18 1.33 -14.91
C CYS A 364 -5.81 1.92 -16.18
N ALA A 365 -6.52 1.11 -16.97
CA ALA A 365 -7.25 1.58 -18.13
C ALA A 365 -8.38 2.54 -17.74
N LEU A 366 -9.15 2.22 -16.70
CA LEU A 366 -10.18 3.10 -16.15
C LEU A 366 -9.61 4.45 -15.68
N ALA A 367 -8.42 4.45 -15.07
CA ALA A 367 -7.76 5.70 -14.69
C ALA A 367 -7.43 6.57 -15.91
N THR A 368 -6.99 5.97 -17.01
CA THR A 368 -6.75 6.70 -18.26
C THR A 368 -8.05 7.29 -18.84
N GLU A 369 -9.15 6.54 -18.83
CA GLU A 369 -10.47 7.03 -19.25
C GLU A 369 -10.95 8.17 -18.33
N GLY A 370 -10.82 8.01 -17.01
CA GLY A 370 -11.16 9.04 -16.02
C GLY A 370 -10.31 10.31 -16.18
N TRP A 371 -9.04 10.17 -16.55
CA TRP A 371 -8.17 11.31 -16.85
C TRP A 371 -8.64 12.07 -18.09
N HIS A 372 -8.97 11.39 -19.17
CA HIS A 372 -9.54 12.03 -20.37
C HIS A 372 -10.85 12.77 -20.06
N HIS A 373 -11.70 12.18 -19.23
CA HIS A 373 -12.95 12.80 -18.80
C HIS A 373 -12.67 14.07 -17.98
N LEU A 374 -11.77 14.02 -17.00
CA LEU A 374 -11.37 15.17 -16.17
C LEU A 374 -10.73 16.31 -17.00
N VAL A 375 -9.87 15.99 -17.95
CA VAL A 375 -9.23 17.00 -18.83
C VAL A 375 -10.25 17.68 -19.74
N ALA A 376 -11.31 16.99 -20.13
CA ALA A 376 -12.38 17.54 -20.95
C ALA A 376 -13.38 18.39 -20.16
N ASP A 377 -13.42 18.28 -18.84
CA ASP A 377 -14.33 19.00 -17.95
C ASP A 377 -13.69 20.28 -17.42
N PRO A 378 -14.16 21.48 -17.83
CA PRO A 378 -13.57 22.76 -17.42
C PRO A 378 -13.70 23.07 -15.91
N ARG A 379 -14.51 22.29 -15.18
CA ARG A 379 -14.64 22.43 -13.72
C ARG A 379 -13.42 21.92 -12.96
N PHE A 380 -12.53 21.15 -13.60
CA PHE A 380 -11.44 20.47 -12.93
C PHE A 380 -10.06 20.84 -13.48
N ASP A 381 -9.10 20.98 -12.58
CA ASP A 381 -7.67 21.15 -12.87
C ASP A 381 -6.96 19.85 -12.50
N VAL A 382 -6.26 19.22 -13.46
CA VAL A 382 -5.65 17.90 -13.33
C VAL A 382 -4.14 18.04 -13.30
N VAL A 383 -3.47 17.31 -12.39
CA VAL A 383 -2.04 17.48 -12.15
C VAL A 383 -1.16 16.77 -13.16
N VAL A 384 -1.47 15.50 -13.46
CA VAL A 384 -0.62 14.64 -14.29
C VAL A 384 -1.43 13.50 -14.89
N GLU A 385 -1.03 13.06 -16.08
CA GLU A 385 -1.55 11.84 -16.69
C GLU A 385 -1.14 10.61 -15.86
N PRO A 386 -2.09 9.69 -15.56
CA PRO A 386 -1.80 8.54 -14.73
C PRO A 386 -0.90 7.52 -15.45
N GLN A 387 0.11 7.00 -14.75
CA GLN A 387 0.88 5.82 -15.17
C GLN A 387 0.32 4.52 -14.57
N LEU A 388 -0.33 4.64 -13.41
CA LEU A 388 -1.07 3.58 -12.74
C LEU A 388 -2.54 4.00 -12.58
N SER A 389 -3.19 3.59 -11.51
CA SER A 389 -4.61 3.81 -11.30
C SER A 389 -4.94 5.01 -10.39
N THR A 390 -4.13 6.08 -10.42
CA THR A 390 -4.30 7.27 -9.56
C THR A 390 -4.57 8.53 -10.37
N LEU A 391 -5.62 9.27 -10.00
CA LEU A 391 -5.99 10.58 -10.57
C LEU A 391 -5.85 11.65 -9.49
N VAL A 392 -5.13 12.73 -9.78
CA VAL A 392 -4.96 13.88 -8.87
C VAL A 392 -5.49 15.13 -9.55
N PHE A 393 -6.48 15.75 -8.93
CA PHE A 393 -7.21 16.88 -9.52
C PHE A 393 -7.79 17.77 -8.41
N ARG A 394 -8.32 18.92 -8.79
CA ARG A 394 -9.16 19.77 -7.93
C ARG A 394 -10.30 20.38 -8.71
N CYS A 395 -11.41 20.62 -8.06
CA CYS A 395 -12.51 21.41 -8.62
C CYS A 395 -12.14 22.90 -8.52
N VAL A 396 -12.24 23.60 -9.65
CA VAL A 396 -11.94 25.03 -9.79
C VAL A 396 -13.16 25.74 -10.36
N PRO A 397 -14.02 26.35 -9.51
CA PRO A 397 -15.17 27.11 -9.97
C PRO A 397 -14.76 28.32 -10.80
N ALA A 398 -15.48 28.57 -11.89
CA ALA A 398 -15.16 29.61 -12.86
C ALA A 398 -15.10 31.05 -12.27
N ALA A 399 -15.74 31.27 -11.12
CA ALA A 399 -15.94 32.58 -10.52
C ALA A 399 -14.95 32.92 -9.39
N ILE A 400 -13.90 32.13 -9.13
CA ILE A 400 -13.02 32.32 -7.99
C ILE A 400 -11.59 32.61 -8.41
N CYS A 401 -11.07 33.70 -7.85
CA CYS A 401 -9.69 34.13 -8.04
C CYS A 401 -8.78 33.73 -6.88
N ALA A 402 -9.27 33.49 -5.65
CA ALA A 402 -8.45 33.23 -4.47
C ALA A 402 -8.08 31.74 -4.30
N PRO A 403 -6.80 31.39 -4.46
CA PRO A 403 -6.35 29.99 -4.37
C PRO A 403 -6.68 29.29 -3.05
N ALA A 404 -6.59 29.98 -1.92
CA ALA A 404 -6.90 29.42 -0.60
C ALA A 404 -8.39 29.06 -0.42
N THR A 405 -9.30 29.76 -1.10
CA THR A 405 -10.74 29.45 -1.10
C THR A 405 -11.02 28.17 -1.87
N ILE A 406 -10.35 27.97 -3.02
CA ILE A 406 -10.41 26.72 -3.79
C ILE A 406 -9.96 25.54 -2.92
N ASP A 407 -8.85 25.69 -2.17
CA ASP A 407 -8.34 24.64 -1.28
C ASP A 407 -9.37 24.27 -0.20
N ARG A 408 -9.97 25.29 0.46
CA ARG A 408 -10.97 25.06 1.50
C ARG A 408 -12.25 24.42 0.95
N ALA A 409 -12.69 24.82 -0.25
CA ALA A 409 -13.88 24.28 -0.88
C ALA A 409 -13.68 22.79 -1.27
N ASN A 410 -12.52 22.42 -1.83
CA ASN A 410 -12.21 21.01 -2.13
C ASN A 410 -12.08 20.16 -0.86
N LEU A 411 -11.50 20.71 0.21
CA LEU A 411 -11.43 20.01 1.49
C LEU A 411 -12.83 19.81 2.11
N TYR A 412 -13.71 20.83 1.99
CA TYR A 412 -15.10 20.72 2.41
C TYR A 412 -15.83 19.64 1.64
N ALA A 413 -15.75 19.64 0.29
CA ALA A 413 -16.40 18.64 -0.55
C ALA A 413 -15.99 17.22 -0.17
N ARG A 414 -14.68 16.98 0.04
CA ARG A 414 -14.18 15.69 0.50
C ARG A 414 -14.80 15.24 1.82
N LYS A 415 -14.88 16.16 2.80
CA LYS A 415 -15.46 15.87 4.13
C LYS A 415 -16.96 15.64 4.06
N ALA A 416 -17.66 16.42 3.25
CA ALA A 416 -19.11 16.31 3.07
C ALA A 416 -19.48 14.95 2.43
N LEU A 417 -18.78 14.53 1.39
CA LEU A 417 -18.96 13.22 0.77
C LEU A 417 -18.78 12.06 1.75
N PHE A 418 -17.73 12.13 2.58
CA PHE A 418 -17.46 11.10 3.57
C PHE A 418 -18.54 11.10 4.68
N ALA A 419 -18.95 12.27 5.16
CA ALA A 419 -19.99 12.39 6.18
C ALA A 419 -21.37 11.96 5.69
N ALA A 420 -21.69 12.21 4.40
CA ALA A 420 -22.92 11.73 3.78
C ALA A 420 -22.87 10.23 3.44
N GLY A 421 -21.66 9.65 3.41
CA GLY A 421 -21.45 8.25 2.98
C GLY A 421 -21.63 8.04 1.48
N ASP A 422 -21.60 9.08 0.66
CA ASP A 422 -21.87 9.01 -0.79
C ASP A 422 -20.65 8.54 -1.58
N ALA A 423 -19.46 8.89 -1.11
CA ALA A 423 -18.18 8.44 -1.68
C ALA A 423 -17.03 8.57 -0.67
N VAL A 424 -15.99 7.79 -0.85
CA VAL A 424 -14.74 7.93 -0.10
C VAL A 424 -13.65 8.44 -1.05
N VAL A 425 -13.19 9.67 -0.81
CA VAL A 425 -12.21 10.38 -1.64
C VAL A 425 -11.01 10.79 -0.81
N ALA A 426 -9.79 10.59 -1.31
CA ALA A 426 -8.57 11.00 -0.64
C ALA A 426 -8.18 12.45 -1.01
N GLY A 427 -7.24 13.02 -0.25
CA GLY A 427 -6.58 14.28 -0.58
C GLY A 427 -5.13 14.07 -0.94
N ALA A 428 -4.55 15.01 -1.69
CA ALA A 428 -3.14 15.09 -1.99
C ALA A 428 -2.65 16.54 -1.88
N LYS A 429 -1.35 16.73 -1.66
CA LYS A 429 -0.71 18.04 -1.75
C LYS A 429 0.14 18.15 -3.01
N VAL A 430 0.02 19.27 -3.72
CA VAL A 430 0.87 19.61 -4.86
C VAL A 430 1.47 20.98 -4.59
N GLY A 431 2.73 21.01 -4.22
CA GLY A 431 3.32 22.19 -3.59
C GLY A 431 2.57 22.53 -2.30
N ASP A 432 2.15 23.80 -2.17
CA ASP A 432 1.38 24.26 -1.00
C ASP A 432 -0.14 24.18 -1.20
N ARG A 433 -0.61 23.54 -2.28
CA ARG A 433 -2.03 23.49 -2.68
C ARG A 433 -2.68 22.17 -2.30
N GLN A 434 -3.99 22.22 -1.97
CA GLN A 434 -4.80 21.04 -1.71
C GLN A 434 -5.46 20.56 -3.00
N TYR A 435 -5.32 19.25 -3.25
CA TYR A 435 -5.95 18.52 -4.35
C TYR A 435 -6.77 17.35 -3.80
N LEU A 436 -7.65 16.84 -4.62
CA LEU A 436 -8.36 15.59 -4.41
C LEU A 436 -7.62 14.48 -5.14
N LYS A 437 -7.80 13.25 -4.67
CA LYS A 437 -7.17 12.08 -5.26
C LYS A 437 -8.15 10.92 -5.31
N PHE A 438 -8.30 10.33 -6.51
CA PHE A 438 -8.86 9.01 -6.67
C PHE A 438 -7.72 8.00 -6.80
N THR A 439 -7.85 6.88 -6.12
CA THR A 439 -6.98 5.71 -6.32
C THR A 439 -7.90 4.55 -6.67
N LEU A 440 -7.92 4.19 -7.94
CA LEU A 440 -8.82 3.21 -8.50
C LEU A 440 -8.20 1.82 -8.34
N LEU A 441 -8.63 1.06 -7.34
CA LEU A 441 -8.19 -0.32 -7.10
C LEU A 441 -9.37 -1.29 -7.03
N ASN A 442 -10.58 -0.83 -7.38
CA ASN A 442 -11.75 -1.69 -7.46
C ASN A 442 -12.13 -1.88 -8.94
N PRO A 443 -11.99 -3.10 -9.49
CA PRO A 443 -12.36 -3.39 -10.89
C PRO A 443 -13.86 -3.21 -11.18
N GLU A 444 -14.73 -3.23 -10.16
CA GLU A 444 -16.18 -2.98 -10.33
C GLU A 444 -16.51 -1.47 -10.45
N THR A 445 -15.55 -0.58 -10.23
CA THR A 445 -15.75 0.87 -10.44
C THR A 445 -15.83 1.17 -11.94
N THR A 446 -16.81 1.97 -12.34
CA THR A 446 -17.04 2.37 -13.72
C THR A 446 -16.74 3.87 -13.94
N LEU A 447 -16.60 4.29 -15.20
CA LEU A 447 -16.51 5.71 -15.55
C LEU A 447 -17.76 6.50 -15.10
N ALA A 448 -18.93 5.86 -15.10
CA ALA A 448 -20.17 6.47 -14.60
C ALA A 448 -20.12 6.75 -13.10
N ASP A 449 -19.50 5.87 -12.29
CA ASP A 449 -19.28 6.11 -10.86
C ASP A 449 -18.32 7.27 -10.65
N ILE A 450 -17.23 7.32 -11.41
CA ILE A 450 -16.27 8.44 -11.37
C ILE A 450 -16.98 9.75 -11.67
N THR A 451 -17.76 9.81 -12.77
CA THR A 451 -18.50 11.00 -13.18
C THR A 451 -19.50 11.45 -12.12
N ALA A 452 -20.26 10.51 -11.55
CA ALA A 452 -21.21 10.81 -10.50
C ALA A 452 -20.53 11.41 -9.24
N VAL A 453 -19.36 10.90 -8.86
CA VAL A 453 -18.60 11.45 -7.71
C VAL A 453 -18.01 12.82 -8.06
N LEU A 454 -17.55 13.06 -9.29
CA LEU A 454 -17.10 14.39 -9.74
C LEU A 454 -18.23 15.43 -9.69
N ASP A 455 -19.45 15.07 -10.10
CA ASP A 455 -20.62 15.96 -10.00
C ASP A 455 -20.98 16.27 -8.54
N LEU A 456 -20.91 15.28 -7.63
CA LEU A 456 -21.09 15.51 -6.20
C LEU A 456 -20.02 16.44 -5.63
N ILE A 457 -18.76 16.29 -6.04
CA ILE A 457 -17.66 17.19 -5.64
C ILE A 457 -17.97 18.62 -6.08
N ALA A 458 -18.35 18.82 -7.34
CA ALA A 458 -18.68 20.15 -7.87
C ALA A 458 -19.85 20.77 -7.11
N GLY A 459 -20.93 20.01 -6.85
CA GLY A 459 -22.07 20.47 -6.08
C GLY A 459 -21.71 20.90 -4.66
N HIS A 460 -20.89 20.13 -3.94
CA HIS A 460 -20.43 20.52 -2.60
C HIS A 460 -19.49 21.72 -2.62
N VAL A 461 -18.67 21.89 -3.65
CA VAL A 461 -17.84 23.09 -3.82
C VAL A 461 -18.73 24.33 -3.98
N GLU A 462 -19.76 24.27 -4.84
CA GLU A 462 -20.73 25.34 -5.04
C GLU A 462 -21.52 25.67 -3.76
N GLN A 463 -21.96 24.63 -3.03
CA GLN A 463 -22.63 24.79 -1.75
C GLN A 463 -21.77 25.55 -0.73
N TYR A 464 -20.48 25.14 -0.60
CA TYR A 464 -19.53 25.79 0.30
C TYR A 464 -19.42 27.30 0.03
N LEU A 465 -19.39 27.68 -1.24
CA LEU A 465 -19.25 29.05 -1.67
C LEU A 465 -20.53 29.87 -1.40
N ALA A 466 -21.70 29.25 -1.63
CA ALA A 466 -22.99 29.89 -1.37
C ALA A 466 -23.24 30.16 0.14
N GLU A 467 -22.92 29.19 1.01
CA GLU A 467 -23.15 29.29 2.45
C GLU A 467 -22.28 30.33 3.14
N ARG A 468 -21.10 30.62 2.64
CA ARG A 468 -20.20 31.57 3.28
C ARG A 468 -20.46 33.03 2.92
N GLY A 469 -21.44 33.30 2.03
CA GLY A 469 -21.68 34.67 1.57
C GLY A 469 -20.41 35.32 1.03
N GLU A 470 -19.42 34.53 0.63
CA GLU A 470 -18.33 34.99 -0.18
C GLU A 470 -18.94 35.35 -1.51
N HIS A 471 -19.74 36.47 -1.44
CA HIS A 471 -20.07 37.20 -2.62
C HIS A 471 -18.74 37.34 -3.34
N LEU A 472 -18.65 36.60 -4.41
CA LEU A 472 -17.62 36.75 -5.41
C LEU A 472 -17.35 38.24 -5.50
N ASP A 473 -16.19 38.65 -5.02
CA ASP A 473 -15.73 39.99 -5.26
C ASP A 473 -15.77 40.16 -6.79
N ARG A 474 -16.80 40.85 -7.24
CA ARG A 474 -17.02 41.23 -8.64
C ARG A 474 -16.01 42.31 -9.06
N ALA A 475 -14.84 42.28 -8.46
CA ALA A 475 -13.73 43.17 -8.71
C ALA A 475 -12.54 42.36 -9.18
N CYS A 476 -12.54 41.97 -10.43
CA CYS A 476 -11.35 41.83 -11.25
C CYS A 476 -11.40 42.85 -12.35
#